data_034e4b538a0637ccc085bf4be4620bb0
#
_entry.id   034e4b538a0637ccc085bf4be4620bb0
#
_cell.length_a   1.000
_cell.length_b   1.000
_cell.length_c   1.000
_cell.angle_alpha   90.00
_cell.angle_beta   90.00
_cell.angle_gamma   90.00
#
_symmetry.space_group_name_H-M   'P 1'
#
loop_
_entity.id
_entity.type
_entity.pdbx_description
1 polymer ?
#
loop_
_entity_poly.entity_id
_entity_poly.type
_entity_poly.pdbx_seq_one_letter_code
_entity_poly.pdbx_strand_id
1 'polypeptide(L)'
;MNRKVLALVIPALLAAGAAHAAEVYNKDGNKLDIYGKVDGLRYSSSNSSSDGDQSYVRFGFKGETQINDMLTGYGQWEYNVQANNSESDTGNAWTRLGFAGLKFGDYGSFDYGRNYGVLYDVEGWTDMLPEFGGDSYTKADNFMTGRANG
;
A
#
# COMPACT_ATOMS: atom_id res chain seq x y z
N MET A 1 31.65 17.55 1.52
CA MET A 1 30.91 16.53 2.31
C MET A 1 31.79 15.31 2.47
N ASN A 2 32.00 14.85 3.70
CA ASN A 2 32.95 13.76 3.97
C ASN A 2 32.41 12.42 3.42
N ARG A 3 33.19 11.74 2.59
CA ARG A 3 32.83 10.43 1.98
C ARG A 3 32.42 9.37 3.00
N LYS A 4 32.95 9.47 4.23
CA LYS A 4 32.61 8.57 5.36
C LYS A 4 31.21 8.80 5.92
N VAL A 5 30.72 10.05 5.87
CA VAL A 5 29.36 10.39 6.31
C VAL A 5 28.34 9.90 5.28
N LEU A 6 28.66 10.03 3.98
CA LEU A 6 27.82 9.53 2.91
C LEU A 6 27.67 8.00 2.94
N ALA A 7 28.76 7.28 3.24
CA ALA A 7 28.75 5.82 3.36
C ALA A 7 27.95 5.28 4.55
N LEU A 8 27.70 6.11 5.55
CA LEU A 8 26.87 5.74 6.72
C LEU A 8 25.40 6.12 6.52
N VAL A 9 25.15 7.23 5.83
CA VAL A 9 23.79 7.75 5.62
C VAL A 9 23.01 6.93 4.59
N ILE A 10 23.67 6.48 3.51
CA ILE A 10 23.01 5.69 2.46
C ILE A 10 22.44 4.35 2.98
N PRO A 11 23.18 3.51 3.71
CA PRO A 11 22.59 2.29 4.26
C PRO A 11 21.52 2.54 5.33
N ALA A 12 21.62 3.63 6.10
CA ALA A 12 20.58 3.99 7.06
C ALA A 12 19.27 4.43 6.38
N LEU A 13 19.33 5.12 5.25
CA LEU A 13 18.17 5.45 4.42
C LEU A 13 17.56 4.24 3.72
N LEU A 14 18.38 3.27 3.32
CA LEU A 14 17.91 2.00 2.75
C LEU A 14 17.27 1.08 3.81
N ALA A 15 17.73 1.14 5.06
CA ALA A 15 17.12 0.41 6.17
C ALA A 15 15.77 1.01 6.63
N ALA A 16 15.52 2.28 6.38
CA ALA A 16 14.24 2.94 6.70
C ALA A 16 13.08 2.52 5.78
N GLY A 17 13.36 1.80 4.68
CA GLY A 17 12.35 1.39 3.69
C GLY A 17 11.52 0.15 4.06
N ALA A 18 11.86 -0.56 5.13
CA ALA A 18 11.07 -1.70 5.58
C ALA A 18 10.03 -1.24 6.61
N ALA A 19 8.94 -0.64 6.14
CA ALA A 19 7.77 -0.44 6.98
C ALA A 19 7.15 -1.82 7.29
N HIS A 20 7.64 -2.47 8.35
CA HIS A 20 6.99 -3.67 8.86
C HIS A 20 5.67 -3.30 9.52
N ALA A 21 4.61 -4.03 9.15
CA ALA A 21 3.37 -3.97 9.91
C ALA A 21 3.65 -4.34 11.37
N ALA A 22 3.18 -3.51 12.30
CA ALA A 22 3.26 -3.85 13.72
C ALA A 22 2.12 -4.81 14.04
N GLU A 23 2.47 -6.00 14.51
CA GLU A 23 1.50 -6.93 15.09
C GLU A 23 1.00 -6.33 16.41
N VAL A 24 -0.28 -5.98 16.43
CA VAL A 24 -0.92 -5.34 17.61
C VAL A 24 -1.63 -6.37 18.46
N TYR A 25 -2.12 -7.42 17.82
CA TYR A 25 -2.81 -8.50 18.49
C TYR A 25 -2.56 -9.83 17.77
N ASN A 26 -2.22 -10.88 18.52
CA ASN A 26 -2.10 -12.23 17.99
C ASN A 26 -2.39 -13.24 19.11
N LYS A 27 -3.62 -13.70 19.18
CA LYS A 27 -4.05 -14.65 20.20
C LYS A 27 -5.26 -15.44 19.74
N ASP A 28 -5.31 -16.70 20.13
CA ASP A 28 -6.44 -17.60 19.92
C ASP A 28 -6.90 -17.67 18.44
N GLY A 29 -5.93 -17.71 17.51
CA GLY A 29 -6.21 -17.76 16.08
C GLY A 29 -6.66 -16.42 15.48
N ASN A 30 -6.64 -15.34 16.24
CA ASN A 30 -6.95 -14.00 15.76
C ASN A 30 -5.68 -13.14 15.68
N LYS A 31 -5.52 -12.43 14.58
CA LYS A 31 -4.38 -11.55 14.33
C LYS A 31 -4.85 -10.20 13.81
N LEU A 32 -4.21 -9.13 14.32
CA LEU A 32 -4.39 -7.78 13.82
C LEU A 32 -3.05 -7.09 13.70
N ASP A 33 -2.74 -6.63 12.50
CA ASP A 33 -1.58 -5.82 12.17
C ASP A 33 -2.01 -4.40 11.81
N ILE A 34 -1.27 -3.42 12.29
CA ILE A 34 -1.37 -2.02 11.87
C ILE A 34 -0.11 -1.65 11.10
N TYR A 35 -0.26 -0.96 9.99
CA TYR A 35 0.86 -0.50 9.18
C TYR A 35 0.60 0.87 8.59
N GLY A 36 1.66 1.52 8.14
CA GLY A 36 1.55 2.79 7.46
C GLY A 36 2.89 3.43 7.15
N LYS A 37 2.84 4.52 6.41
CA LYS A 37 4.00 5.36 6.13
C LYS A 37 3.60 6.83 6.01
N VAL A 38 4.55 7.69 6.30
CA VAL A 38 4.51 9.10 5.94
C VAL A 38 5.60 9.31 4.89
N ASP A 39 5.22 9.80 3.74
CA ASP A 39 6.13 9.99 2.62
C ASP A 39 6.24 11.50 2.33
N GLY A 40 7.40 12.08 2.65
CA GLY A 40 7.73 13.46 2.33
C GLY A 40 8.37 13.51 0.94
N LEU A 41 7.62 13.93 -0.07
CA LEU A 41 7.97 13.74 -1.46
C LEU A 41 7.89 15.05 -2.24
N ARG A 42 8.99 15.44 -2.89
CA ARG A 42 9.04 16.58 -3.79
C ARG A 42 9.59 16.23 -5.15
N TYR A 43 8.80 16.46 -6.16
CA TYR A 43 9.23 16.35 -7.56
C TYR A 43 9.76 17.68 -8.09
N SER A 44 10.75 17.58 -8.96
CA SER A 44 11.20 18.68 -9.79
C SER A 44 11.03 18.27 -11.24
N SER A 45 10.08 18.87 -11.91
CA SER A 45 9.69 18.53 -13.28
C SER A 45 9.44 19.77 -14.12
N SER A 46 9.78 19.70 -15.40
CA SER A 46 9.37 20.70 -16.38
C SER A 46 7.86 20.64 -16.70
N ASN A 47 7.20 19.54 -16.35
CA ASN A 47 5.74 19.41 -16.44
C ASN A 47 5.12 19.94 -15.14
N SER A 48 4.40 21.06 -15.25
CA SER A 48 3.79 21.73 -14.10
C SER A 48 2.77 20.87 -13.33
N SER A 49 2.17 19.87 -13.97
CA SER A 49 1.24 18.93 -13.31
C SER A 49 1.96 17.88 -12.44
N SER A 50 3.25 17.71 -12.63
CA SER A 50 4.09 16.74 -11.91
C SER A 50 5.15 17.42 -11.07
N ASP A 51 5.23 18.75 -11.05
CA ASP A 51 6.20 19.51 -10.25
C ASP A 51 5.58 19.88 -8.91
N GLY A 52 6.39 19.84 -7.86
CA GLY A 52 5.98 20.32 -6.55
C GLY A 52 5.95 19.25 -5.47
N ASP A 53 5.24 19.56 -4.40
CA ASP A 53 5.03 18.67 -3.26
C ASP A 53 4.01 17.58 -3.60
N GLN A 54 4.38 16.33 -3.37
CA GLN A 54 3.56 15.13 -3.59
C GLN A 54 3.46 14.30 -2.30
N SER A 55 3.74 14.92 -1.17
CA SER A 55 3.74 14.25 0.14
C SER A 55 2.39 13.64 0.48
N TYR A 56 2.41 12.47 1.10
CA TYR A 56 1.20 11.76 1.52
C TYR A 56 1.43 10.93 2.77
N VAL A 57 0.35 10.57 3.41
CA VAL A 57 0.30 9.61 4.52
C VAL A 57 -0.54 8.42 4.09
N ARG A 58 -0.10 7.22 4.42
CA ARG A 58 -0.84 5.99 4.18
C ARG A 58 -0.86 5.15 5.44
N PHE A 59 -2.01 4.61 5.79
CA PHE A 59 -2.15 3.71 6.92
C PHE A 59 -3.22 2.66 6.64
N GLY A 60 -3.13 1.52 7.34
CA GLY A 60 -4.05 0.43 7.14
C GLY A 60 -4.01 -0.61 8.25
N PHE A 61 -4.96 -1.51 8.17
CA PHE A 61 -5.12 -2.66 9.04
C PHE A 61 -5.18 -3.92 8.21
N LYS A 62 -4.58 -5.00 8.73
CA LYS A 62 -4.77 -6.36 8.25
C LYS A 62 -5.28 -7.21 9.41
N GLY A 63 -6.34 -7.95 9.18
CA GLY A 63 -6.91 -8.84 10.16
C GLY A 63 -7.06 -10.25 9.63
N GLU A 64 -6.83 -11.22 10.50
CA GLU A 64 -7.08 -12.64 10.25
C GLU A 64 -7.78 -13.26 11.45
N THR A 65 -8.69 -14.18 11.21
CA THR A 65 -9.33 -14.99 12.24
C THR A 65 -9.49 -16.43 11.78
N GLN A 66 -8.98 -17.37 12.55
CA GLN A 66 -9.15 -18.79 12.28
C GLN A 66 -10.54 -19.22 12.71
N ILE A 67 -11.37 -19.63 11.77
CA ILE A 67 -12.77 -20.07 12.01
C ILE A 67 -12.78 -21.54 12.38
N ASN A 68 -11.97 -22.35 11.71
CA ASN A 68 -11.71 -23.75 12.01
C ASN A 68 -10.38 -24.19 11.36
N ASP A 69 -10.02 -25.46 11.48
CA ASP A 69 -8.71 -25.98 11.02
C ASP A 69 -8.43 -25.75 9.53
N MET A 70 -9.47 -25.55 8.70
CA MET A 70 -9.35 -25.38 7.25
C MET A 70 -9.82 -24.02 6.76
N LEU A 71 -10.43 -23.20 7.60
CA LEU A 71 -11.07 -21.96 7.19
C LEU A 71 -10.55 -20.77 8.00
N THR A 72 -9.97 -19.81 7.32
CA THR A 72 -9.53 -18.54 7.91
C THR A 72 -10.24 -17.38 7.21
N GLY A 73 -10.89 -16.52 8.01
CA GLY A 73 -11.37 -15.23 7.55
C GLY A 73 -10.22 -14.22 7.54
N TYR A 74 -10.16 -13.37 6.53
CA TYR A 74 -9.16 -12.30 6.48
C TYR A 74 -9.73 -11.04 5.86
N GLY A 75 -9.06 -9.92 6.10
CA GLY A 75 -9.44 -8.66 5.49
C GLY A 75 -8.34 -7.61 5.62
N GLN A 76 -8.46 -6.60 4.79
CA GLN A 76 -7.54 -5.47 4.79
C GLN A 76 -8.28 -4.19 4.46
N TRP A 77 -7.92 -3.13 5.15
CA TRP A 77 -8.32 -1.78 4.78
C TRP A 77 -7.08 -0.88 4.76
N GLU A 78 -6.94 -0.08 3.69
CA GLU A 78 -5.85 0.87 3.52
C GLU A 78 -6.39 2.21 3.05
N TYR A 79 -5.95 3.26 3.70
CA TYR A 79 -6.37 4.62 3.45
C TYR A 79 -5.18 5.50 3.10
N ASN A 80 -5.36 6.37 2.11
CA ASN A 80 -4.37 7.35 1.67
C ASN A 80 -4.90 8.75 1.92
N VAL A 81 -4.04 9.60 2.46
CA VAL A 81 -4.31 11.02 2.72
C VAL A 81 -3.20 11.83 2.08
N GLN A 82 -3.56 12.75 1.19
CA GLN A 82 -2.61 13.72 0.65
C GLN A 82 -2.22 14.73 1.72
N ALA A 83 -0.92 14.99 1.85
CA ALA A 83 -0.37 15.93 2.83
C ALA A 83 0.18 17.21 2.17
N ASN A 84 0.05 17.31 0.85
CA ASN A 84 0.53 18.42 0.03
C ASN A 84 -0.55 19.48 -0.27
N ASN A 85 -1.77 19.26 0.18
CA ASN A 85 -2.91 20.15 -0.03
C ASN A 85 -3.24 20.98 1.23
N SER A 86 -3.98 22.07 1.06
CA SER A 86 -4.44 22.86 2.18
C SER A 86 -5.55 22.15 2.99
N GLU A 87 -5.72 22.51 4.26
CA GLU A 87 -6.77 21.94 5.11
C GLU A 87 -8.19 22.15 4.56
N SER A 88 -8.38 23.17 3.73
CA SER A 88 -9.67 23.52 3.15
C SER A 88 -10.00 22.72 1.89
N ASP A 89 -9.04 22.00 1.32
CA ASP A 89 -9.25 21.21 0.11
C ASP A 89 -10.07 19.96 0.42
N THR A 90 -10.98 19.65 -0.50
CA THR A 90 -11.81 18.45 -0.44
C THR A 90 -11.28 17.36 -1.36
N GLY A 91 -11.54 16.10 -1.03
CA GLY A 91 -11.10 14.98 -1.87
C GLY A 91 -9.65 14.54 -1.66
N ASN A 92 -9.01 15.00 -0.58
CA ASN A 92 -7.61 14.72 -0.27
C ASN A 92 -7.35 13.32 0.30
N ALA A 93 -8.39 12.50 0.46
CA ALA A 93 -8.26 11.22 1.10
C ALA A 93 -9.19 10.18 0.48
N TRP A 94 -8.71 8.93 0.36
CA TRP A 94 -9.50 7.84 -0.25
C TRP A 94 -9.08 6.47 0.27
N THR A 95 -10.02 5.52 0.24
CA THR A 95 -9.75 4.12 0.47
C THR A 95 -8.99 3.55 -0.74
N ARG A 96 -7.79 3.02 -0.53
CA ARG A 96 -7.00 2.32 -1.54
C ARG A 96 -7.38 0.85 -1.63
N LEU A 97 -7.42 0.17 -0.48
CA LEU A 97 -7.85 -1.20 -0.34
C LEU A 97 -8.99 -1.27 0.67
N GLY A 98 -9.91 -2.19 0.46
CA GLY A 98 -11.02 -2.44 1.38
C GLY A 98 -11.73 -3.72 0.96
N PHE A 99 -11.26 -4.86 1.48
CA PHE A 99 -11.78 -6.16 1.12
C PHE A 99 -11.80 -7.10 2.32
N ALA A 100 -12.62 -8.14 2.22
CA ALA A 100 -12.65 -9.26 3.14
C ALA A 100 -12.76 -10.56 2.35
N GLY A 101 -12.22 -11.64 2.90
CA GLY A 101 -12.17 -12.92 2.22
C GLY A 101 -12.09 -14.11 3.16
N LEU A 102 -12.12 -15.28 2.54
CA LEU A 102 -11.98 -16.59 3.18
C LEU A 102 -10.85 -17.36 2.50
N LYS A 103 -9.98 -17.94 3.30
CA LYS A 103 -8.92 -18.84 2.85
C LYS A 103 -9.28 -20.26 3.28
N PHE A 104 -9.20 -21.20 2.34
CA PHE A 104 -9.56 -22.61 2.48
C PHE A 104 -8.30 -23.48 2.53
N GLY A 105 -7.54 -23.41 3.62
CA GLY A 105 -6.28 -24.14 3.77
C GLY A 105 -5.35 -23.90 2.56
N ASP A 106 -4.91 -24.99 1.92
CA ASP A 106 -4.06 -24.97 0.73
C ASP A 106 -4.83 -24.95 -0.62
N TYR A 107 -6.15 -24.97 -0.56
CA TYR A 107 -7.01 -25.00 -1.77
C TYR A 107 -7.20 -23.61 -2.41
N GLY A 108 -6.81 -22.55 -1.73
CA GLY A 108 -6.89 -21.19 -2.24
C GLY A 108 -7.73 -20.27 -1.38
N SER A 109 -8.03 -19.10 -1.91
CA SER A 109 -8.79 -18.07 -1.22
C SER A 109 -9.75 -17.37 -2.17
N PHE A 110 -10.77 -16.78 -1.57
CA PHE A 110 -11.71 -15.90 -2.27
C PHE A 110 -11.89 -14.63 -1.45
N ASP A 111 -11.79 -13.48 -2.07
CA ASP A 111 -12.11 -12.21 -1.44
C ASP A 111 -13.02 -11.34 -2.31
N TYR A 112 -13.68 -10.42 -1.65
CA TYR A 112 -14.57 -9.47 -2.27
C TYR A 112 -14.34 -8.07 -1.70
N GLY A 113 -14.33 -7.09 -2.58
CA GLY A 113 -14.12 -5.69 -2.26
C GLY A 113 -13.08 -5.05 -3.16
N ARG A 114 -12.54 -3.90 -2.72
CA ARG A 114 -11.48 -3.21 -3.43
C ARG A 114 -10.14 -3.85 -3.09
N ASN A 115 -9.66 -4.70 -3.96
CA ASN A 115 -8.37 -5.39 -3.86
C ASN A 115 -7.58 -5.20 -5.16
N TYR A 116 -6.31 -5.59 -5.16
CA TYR A 116 -5.53 -5.71 -6.38
C TYR A 116 -6.13 -6.79 -7.28
N GLY A 117 -6.16 -6.55 -8.59
CA GLY A 117 -6.56 -7.56 -9.54
C GLY A 117 -5.47 -8.60 -9.77
N VAL A 118 -5.83 -9.73 -10.38
CA VAL A 118 -4.93 -10.85 -10.70
C VAL A 118 -3.69 -10.43 -11.51
N LEU A 119 -3.78 -9.37 -12.29
CA LEU A 119 -2.63 -8.84 -13.04
C LEU A 119 -1.53 -8.30 -12.12
N TYR A 120 -1.91 -7.80 -10.95
CA TYR A 120 -0.93 -7.28 -9.99
C TYR A 120 -0.07 -8.39 -9.37
N ASP A 121 -0.51 -9.63 -9.38
CA ASP A 121 0.30 -10.77 -8.95
C ASP A 121 1.59 -10.91 -9.80
N VAL A 122 1.54 -10.46 -11.06
CA VAL A 122 2.71 -10.40 -11.95
C VAL A 122 3.38 -9.02 -11.91
N GLU A 123 2.60 -7.94 -11.95
CA GLU A 123 3.09 -6.57 -11.93
C GLU A 123 3.85 -6.23 -10.65
N GLY A 124 3.40 -6.76 -9.51
CA GLY A 124 4.06 -6.56 -8.21
C GLY A 124 5.52 -7.03 -8.15
N TRP A 125 5.93 -7.93 -9.03
CA TRP A 125 7.34 -8.34 -9.14
C TRP A 125 8.23 -7.26 -9.74
N THR A 126 7.68 -6.36 -10.53
CA THR A 126 8.39 -5.25 -11.17
C THR A 126 8.13 -3.91 -10.48
N ASP A 127 7.08 -3.82 -9.68
CA ASP A 127 6.75 -2.64 -8.86
C ASP A 127 7.57 -2.63 -7.56
N MET A 128 8.88 -2.72 -7.72
CA MET A 128 9.85 -2.81 -6.61
C MET A 128 10.57 -1.49 -6.33
N LEU A 129 10.47 -0.52 -7.22
CA LEU A 129 11.09 0.78 -7.05
C LEU A 129 10.22 1.67 -6.17
N PRO A 130 10.83 2.44 -5.25
CA PRO A 130 10.06 3.23 -4.29
C PRO A 130 9.22 4.31 -4.93
N GLU A 131 9.55 4.77 -6.15
CA GLU A 131 8.86 5.91 -6.75
C GLU A 131 8.54 5.77 -8.25
N PHE A 132 9.47 5.36 -9.09
CA PHE A 132 9.31 5.43 -10.55
C PHE A 132 9.18 4.07 -11.26
N GLY A 133 8.90 3.02 -10.54
CA GLY A 133 8.95 1.67 -11.07
C GLY A 133 7.71 1.18 -11.82
N GLY A 134 6.55 1.74 -11.54
CA GLY A 134 5.27 1.27 -12.08
C GLY A 134 4.66 2.14 -13.18
N ASP A 135 5.38 3.14 -13.65
CA ASP A 135 4.84 4.17 -14.55
C ASP A 135 4.61 3.69 -15.99
N SER A 136 5.16 2.54 -16.36
CA SER A 136 4.93 1.92 -17.68
C SER A 136 3.59 1.20 -17.79
N TYR A 137 2.92 0.98 -16.66
CA TYR A 137 1.57 0.43 -16.65
C TYR A 137 0.60 1.60 -16.61
N THR A 138 -0.06 1.89 -17.69
CA THR A 138 -1.42 2.42 -17.55
C THR A 138 -2.11 1.42 -16.63
N LYS A 139 -2.51 1.86 -15.47
CA LYS A 139 -3.38 1.07 -14.58
C LYS A 139 -4.56 0.70 -15.44
N ALA A 140 -4.42 -0.41 -16.14
CA ALA A 140 -5.43 -0.83 -17.11
C ALA A 140 -6.71 -0.91 -16.32
N ASP A 141 -7.67 -0.13 -16.71
CA ASP A 141 -9.02 -0.25 -16.21
C ASP A 141 -9.43 -1.69 -16.49
N ASN A 142 -9.14 -2.54 -15.53
CA ASN A 142 -9.49 -3.93 -15.65
C ASN A 142 -11.01 -3.98 -15.54
N PHE A 143 -11.68 -4.27 -16.64
CA PHE A 143 -13.13 -4.41 -16.69
C PHE A 143 -13.66 -5.40 -15.63
N MET A 144 -12.81 -6.33 -15.17
CA MET A 144 -13.13 -7.30 -14.12
C MET A 144 -13.15 -6.68 -12.73
N THR A 145 -12.51 -5.56 -12.51
CA THR A 145 -12.49 -4.89 -11.20
C THR A 145 -13.58 -3.84 -11.05
N GLY A 146 -14.42 -3.66 -12.07
CA GLY A 146 -15.56 -2.75 -12.02
C GLY A 146 -15.20 -1.30 -11.68
N ARG A 147 -13.96 -0.89 -11.94
CA ARG A 147 -13.57 0.49 -11.80
C ARG A 147 -14.12 1.28 -12.96
N ALA A 148 -15.43 1.48 -12.92
CA ALA A 148 -16.03 2.59 -13.61
C ALA A 148 -15.39 3.86 -13.03
N ASN A 149 -14.82 4.68 -13.89
CA ASN A 149 -14.30 5.98 -13.56
C ASN A 149 -15.33 6.75 -12.72
N GLY A 150 -14.96 7.04 -11.48
CA GLY A 150 -15.55 8.09 -10.69
C GLY A 150 -14.56 9.24 -10.69
#